data_3022c1f30e456ffceeb49b728fd8fa43
#
_entry.id   3022c1f30e456ffceeb49b728fd8fa43
#
_cell.length_a   1.000
_cell.length_b   1.000
_cell.length_c   1.000
_cell.angle_alpha   90.00
_cell.angle_beta   90.00
_cell.angle_gamma   90.00
#
_symmetry.space_group_name_H-M   'P 1'
#
loop_
_entity.id
_entity.type
_entity.pdbx_description
1 polymer ?
#
loop_
_entity_poly.entity_id
_entity_poly.type
_entity_poly.pdbx_seq_one_letter_code
_entity_poly.pdbx_strand_id
1 'polypeptide(L)'
;MNIPAEFNEIRPYTPEELPQIYEELIADPAFRTVVESVMPGVPFEGLAMKMRQCKTNLEFQKAFFYGLLWDLVKKTANGLTFDCSALSDLTRNYTFISNHRDIILDSAFLSILLIDNGMTTVEIAIGDNLLIYPWIHKLVRVNKSFIVKRGLNMRQKLEASALMARYMHFAMKEKHENLWIAHRQGRAKDSNDRTQDSVLKMMAMAGEGDVTERLKELNIVPLAISYEYDPCDFLKAKELQQKRDDEHFQKSPEDDLINMQTGLYGYKG
;
A
#
# COMPACT_ATOMS: atom_id res chain seq x y z
N MET A 1 -9.20 16.68 13.78
CA MET A 1 -8.80 15.52 14.62
C MET A 1 -7.40 15.76 15.15
N ASN A 2 -7.14 15.50 16.43
CA ASN A 2 -5.77 15.62 16.96
C ASN A 2 -5.04 14.29 16.81
N ILE A 3 -4.05 14.24 15.92
CA ILE A 3 -3.23 13.02 15.69
C ILE A 3 -2.02 13.08 16.61
N PRO A 4 -1.76 12.03 17.41
CA PRO A 4 -0.57 11.97 18.26
C PRO A 4 0.73 12.18 17.48
N ALA A 5 1.62 13.04 18.00
CA ALA A 5 2.87 13.41 17.33
C ALA A 5 3.80 12.21 17.06
N GLU A 6 3.71 11.15 17.87
CA GLU A 6 4.49 9.93 17.69
C GLU A 6 4.25 9.25 16.31
N PHE A 7 3.10 9.52 15.68
CA PHE A 7 2.76 8.95 14.36
C PHE A 7 3.24 9.78 13.17
N ASN A 8 3.77 10.99 13.39
CA ASN A 8 4.09 11.94 12.30
C ASN A 8 5.04 11.37 11.24
N GLU A 9 5.96 10.50 11.62
CA GLU A 9 6.91 9.91 10.67
C GLU A 9 6.31 8.77 9.84
N ILE A 10 5.24 8.12 10.33
CA ILE A 10 4.70 6.92 9.68
C ILE A 10 3.33 7.10 9.04
N ARG A 11 2.51 8.02 9.51
CA ARG A 11 1.13 8.22 9.05
C ARG A 11 1.03 8.83 7.64
N PRO A 12 -0.08 8.68 6.91
CA PRO A 12 -0.42 9.52 5.77
C PRO A 12 -0.43 11.01 6.15
N TYR A 13 -0.25 11.88 5.16
CA TYR A 13 -0.42 13.32 5.38
C TYR A 13 -1.88 13.67 5.67
N THR A 14 -2.08 14.67 6.53
CA THR A 14 -3.40 15.23 6.80
C THR A 14 -3.84 16.18 5.70
N PRO A 15 -5.15 16.49 5.57
CA PRO A 15 -5.63 17.45 4.59
C PRO A 15 -4.96 18.81 4.66
N GLU A 16 -4.57 19.26 5.87
CA GLU A 16 -3.90 20.54 6.09
C GLU A 16 -2.46 20.54 5.55
N GLU A 17 -1.80 19.40 5.52
CA GLU A 17 -0.43 19.24 5.02
C GLU A 17 -0.39 19.12 3.48
N LEU A 18 -1.45 18.62 2.85
CA LEU A 18 -1.46 18.30 1.42
C LEU A 18 -1.06 19.47 0.51
N PRO A 19 -1.53 20.71 0.72
CA PRO A 19 -1.16 21.82 -0.18
C PRO A 19 0.35 22.05 -0.26
N GLN A 20 1.06 22.02 0.87
CA GLN A 20 2.50 22.16 0.89
C GLN A 20 3.20 20.97 0.21
N ILE A 21 2.76 19.74 0.52
CA ILE A 21 3.34 18.51 -0.04
C ILE A 21 3.15 18.45 -1.56
N TYR A 22 2.01 18.92 -2.07
CA TYR A 22 1.79 19.02 -3.52
C TYR A 22 2.79 19.97 -4.19
N GLU A 23 3.04 21.16 -3.62
CA GLU A 23 4.03 22.07 -4.19
C GLU A 23 5.45 21.46 -4.15
N GLU A 24 5.80 20.75 -3.09
CA GLU A 24 7.09 20.07 -2.99
C GLU A 24 7.24 18.93 -4.02
N LEU A 25 6.16 18.18 -4.31
CA LEU A 25 6.13 17.16 -5.36
C LEU A 25 6.20 17.80 -6.75
N ILE A 26 5.42 18.84 -7.00
CA ILE A 26 5.38 19.54 -8.29
C ILE A 26 6.73 20.18 -8.63
N ALA A 27 7.44 20.66 -7.63
CA ALA A 27 8.78 21.26 -7.78
C ALA A 27 9.90 20.21 -7.97
N ASP A 28 9.64 18.91 -7.72
CA ASP A 28 10.65 17.85 -7.81
C ASP A 28 10.86 17.42 -9.27
N PRO A 29 12.07 17.62 -9.87
CA PRO A 29 12.31 17.28 -11.28
C PRO A 29 12.21 15.75 -11.56
N ALA A 30 12.58 14.90 -10.58
CA ALA A 30 12.52 13.46 -10.74
C ALA A 30 11.07 12.97 -10.73
N PHE A 31 10.22 13.53 -9.85
CA PHE A 31 8.78 13.28 -9.87
C PHE A 31 8.16 13.68 -11.21
N ARG A 32 8.48 14.89 -11.71
CA ARG A 32 7.99 15.35 -13.01
C ARG A 32 8.37 14.41 -14.14
N THR A 33 9.64 13.99 -14.22
CA THR A 33 10.14 13.08 -15.25
C THR A 33 9.36 11.74 -15.23
N VAL A 34 9.14 11.20 -14.05
CA VAL A 34 8.40 9.93 -13.91
C VAL A 34 6.95 10.10 -14.31
N VAL A 35 6.27 11.15 -13.87
CA VAL A 35 4.86 11.41 -14.23
C VAL A 35 4.69 11.59 -15.74
N GLU A 36 5.56 12.35 -16.40
CA GLU A 36 5.53 12.54 -17.85
C GLU A 36 5.77 11.22 -18.62
N SER A 37 6.58 10.31 -18.06
CA SER A 37 6.80 8.98 -18.63
C SER A 37 5.60 8.05 -18.45
N VAL A 38 4.94 8.11 -17.29
CA VAL A 38 3.78 7.25 -16.95
C VAL A 38 2.50 7.69 -17.65
N MET A 39 2.36 9.00 -17.89
CA MET A 39 1.17 9.62 -18.49
C MET A 39 1.55 10.42 -19.75
N PRO A 40 2.07 9.75 -20.79
CA PRO A 40 2.50 10.43 -22.01
C PRO A 40 1.32 11.15 -22.66
N GLY A 41 1.56 12.42 -23.08
CA GLY A 41 0.54 13.24 -23.72
C GLY A 41 -0.40 13.99 -22.77
N VAL A 42 -0.24 13.82 -21.44
CA VAL A 42 -0.94 14.65 -20.47
C VAL A 42 0.02 15.76 -19.99
N PRO A 43 -0.31 17.05 -20.21
CA PRO A 43 0.55 18.14 -19.77
C PRO A 43 0.74 18.12 -18.23
N PHE A 44 2.00 18.17 -17.78
CA PHE A 44 2.31 18.13 -16.35
C PHE A 44 1.62 19.26 -15.56
N GLU A 45 1.53 20.44 -16.12
CA GLU A 45 0.86 21.58 -15.48
C GLU A 45 -0.64 21.33 -15.22
N GLY A 46 -1.30 20.56 -16.14
CA GLY A 46 -2.69 20.13 -15.92
C GLY A 46 -2.82 19.17 -14.76
N LEU A 47 -1.88 18.23 -14.63
CA LEU A 47 -1.82 17.32 -13.47
C LEU A 47 -1.54 18.08 -12.17
N ALA A 48 -0.60 19.04 -12.19
CA ALA A 48 -0.30 19.90 -11.05
C ALA A 48 -1.54 20.70 -10.58
N MET A 49 -2.29 21.28 -11.52
CA MET A 49 -3.55 21.96 -11.19
C MET A 49 -4.56 21.01 -10.55
N LYS A 50 -4.69 19.78 -11.10
CA LYS A 50 -5.60 18.76 -10.55
C LYS A 50 -5.16 18.32 -9.14
N MET A 51 -3.85 18.19 -8.88
CA MET A 51 -3.33 17.91 -7.54
C MET A 51 -3.75 18.99 -6.54
N ARG A 52 -3.56 20.28 -6.88
CA ARG A 52 -3.93 21.42 -6.02
C ARG A 52 -5.41 21.49 -5.69
N GLN A 53 -6.27 20.93 -6.52
CA GLN A 53 -7.72 20.86 -6.30
C GLN A 53 -8.13 19.79 -5.29
N CYS A 54 -7.32 18.74 -5.11
CA CYS A 54 -7.59 17.67 -4.18
C CYS A 54 -7.41 18.14 -2.73
N LYS A 55 -8.49 18.11 -1.94
CA LYS A 55 -8.49 18.54 -0.54
C LYS A 55 -8.20 17.40 0.43
N THR A 56 -8.39 16.16 0.00
CA THR A 56 -8.20 14.95 0.81
C THR A 56 -7.39 13.92 0.04
N ASN A 57 -6.77 13.00 0.76
CA ASN A 57 -6.09 11.85 0.17
C ASN A 57 -7.03 10.97 -0.68
N LEU A 58 -8.29 10.84 -0.25
CA LEU A 58 -9.30 10.09 -1.01
C LEU A 58 -9.63 10.79 -2.34
N GLU A 59 -9.76 12.11 -2.35
CA GLU A 59 -9.95 12.87 -3.60
C GLU A 59 -8.75 12.70 -4.53
N PHE A 60 -7.53 12.74 -3.99
CA PHE A 60 -6.32 12.48 -4.76
C PHE A 60 -6.33 11.07 -5.38
N GLN A 61 -6.64 10.03 -4.59
CA GLN A 61 -6.75 8.67 -5.10
C GLN A 61 -7.80 8.54 -6.22
N LYS A 62 -8.98 9.12 -6.03
CA LYS A 62 -10.04 9.11 -7.04
C LYS A 62 -9.64 9.88 -8.30
N ALA A 63 -8.97 11.02 -8.15
CA ALA A 63 -8.57 11.87 -9.25
C ALA A 63 -7.45 11.26 -10.13
N PHE A 64 -6.50 10.54 -9.53
CA PHE A 64 -5.31 10.08 -10.23
C PHE A 64 -5.26 8.57 -10.47
N PHE A 65 -5.80 7.76 -9.57
CA PHE A 65 -5.63 6.32 -9.64
C PHE A 65 -6.89 5.55 -10.05
N TYR A 66 -8.08 5.99 -9.63
CA TYR A 66 -9.31 5.23 -9.89
C TYR A 66 -9.55 4.98 -11.40
N GLY A 67 -9.56 6.04 -12.21
CA GLY A 67 -9.74 5.89 -13.65
C GLY A 67 -8.59 5.16 -14.34
N LEU A 68 -7.36 5.46 -13.95
CA LEU A 68 -6.15 4.81 -14.47
C LEU A 68 -6.16 3.29 -14.25
N LEU A 69 -6.54 2.85 -13.05
CA LEU A 69 -6.59 1.43 -12.71
C LEU A 69 -7.72 0.70 -13.44
N TRP A 70 -8.90 1.32 -13.59
CA TRP A 70 -9.97 0.75 -14.40
C TRP A 70 -9.62 0.69 -15.88
N ASP A 71 -8.90 1.68 -16.41
CA ASP A 71 -8.40 1.63 -17.77
C ASP A 71 -7.33 0.54 -17.94
N LEU A 72 -6.49 0.33 -16.95
CA LEU A 72 -5.55 -0.80 -16.94
C LEU A 72 -6.32 -2.13 -17.00
N VAL A 73 -7.28 -2.36 -16.12
CA VAL A 73 -8.10 -3.58 -16.09
C VAL A 73 -8.78 -3.81 -17.45
N LYS A 74 -9.44 -2.78 -18.02
CA LYS A 74 -10.13 -2.89 -19.31
C LYS A 74 -9.19 -3.24 -20.47
N LYS A 75 -7.93 -2.81 -20.42
CA LYS A 75 -6.94 -3.06 -21.48
C LYS A 75 -6.24 -4.41 -21.36
N THR A 76 -6.14 -4.95 -20.15
CA THR A 76 -5.21 -6.04 -19.86
C THR A 76 -5.85 -7.27 -19.23
N ALA A 77 -7.07 -7.18 -18.74
CA ALA A 77 -7.76 -8.26 -18.05
C ALA A 77 -9.16 -8.52 -18.61
N ASN A 78 -9.64 -9.75 -18.48
CA ASN A 78 -11.02 -10.11 -18.83
C ASN A 78 -12.04 -9.61 -17.80
N GLY A 79 -11.60 -9.22 -16.62
CA GLY A 79 -12.40 -8.65 -15.55
C GLY A 79 -11.66 -8.59 -14.23
N LEU A 80 -12.26 -7.86 -13.30
CA LEU A 80 -11.86 -7.78 -11.90
C LEU A 80 -13.11 -8.02 -11.06
N THR A 81 -13.09 -9.04 -10.21
CA THR A 81 -14.23 -9.42 -9.37
C THR A 81 -13.93 -9.21 -7.91
N PHE A 82 -14.94 -8.91 -7.13
CA PHE A 82 -14.85 -8.72 -5.69
C PHE A 82 -16.02 -9.41 -5.00
N ASP A 83 -15.74 -10.44 -4.22
CA ASP A 83 -16.73 -11.05 -3.33
C ASP A 83 -16.61 -10.45 -1.94
N CYS A 84 -17.55 -9.61 -1.58
CA CYS A 84 -17.66 -9.00 -0.24
C CYS A 84 -18.82 -9.59 0.59
N SER A 85 -19.35 -10.74 0.22
CA SER A 85 -20.49 -11.39 0.91
C SER A 85 -20.22 -11.70 2.39
N ALA A 86 -18.95 -11.84 2.76
CA ALA A 86 -18.52 -12.05 4.15
C ALA A 86 -18.53 -10.74 4.98
N LEU A 87 -18.63 -9.57 4.35
CA LEU A 87 -18.70 -8.29 5.05
C LEU A 87 -20.17 -8.00 5.42
N SER A 88 -20.52 -8.15 6.69
CA SER A 88 -21.89 -7.99 7.16
C SER A 88 -22.38 -6.54 7.15
N ASP A 89 -21.46 -5.56 7.13
CA ASP A 89 -21.77 -4.13 7.22
C ASP A 89 -20.71 -3.30 6.46
N LEU A 90 -21.06 -2.82 5.27
CA LEU A 90 -20.16 -2.01 4.43
C LEU A 90 -19.95 -0.58 4.95
N THR A 91 -20.66 -0.16 6.00
CA THR A 91 -20.46 1.14 6.64
C THR A 91 -19.36 1.13 7.70
N ARG A 92 -18.92 -0.05 8.11
CA ARG A 92 -17.83 -0.22 9.08
C ARG A 92 -16.49 -0.15 8.39
N ASN A 93 -15.46 0.16 9.16
CA ASN A 93 -14.07 0.06 8.74
C ASN A 93 -13.47 -1.31 9.10
N TYR A 94 -12.56 -1.78 8.28
CA TYR A 94 -11.95 -3.11 8.36
C TYR A 94 -10.43 -3.05 8.17
N THR A 95 -9.73 -3.97 8.81
CA THR A 95 -8.32 -4.27 8.50
C THR A 95 -8.27 -5.48 7.59
N PHE A 96 -8.01 -5.26 6.30
CA PHE A 96 -7.83 -6.33 5.33
C PHE A 96 -6.41 -6.90 5.43
N ILE A 97 -6.31 -8.20 5.74
CA ILE A 97 -5.05 -8.94 5.75
C ILE A 97 -5.04 -9.89 4.57
N SER A 98 -4.13 -9.71 3.62
CA SER A 98 -4.10 -10.52 2.41
C SER A 98 -2.77 -11.24 2.18
N ASN A 99 -2.81 -12.27 1.33
CA ASN A 99 -1.64 -12.69 0.60
C ASN A 99 -1.05 -11.51 -0.20
N HIS A 100 0.22 -11.62 -0.61
CA HIS A 100 0.91 -10.51 -1.28
C HIS A 100 1.54 -10.98 -2.59
N ARG A 101 0.93 -10.57 -3.69
CA ARG A 101 1.31 -10.97 -5.04
C ARG A 101 2.03 -9.85 -5.79
N ASP A 102 1.52 -8.61 -5.69
CA ASP A 102 2.12 -7.44 -6.36
C ASP A 102 2.27 -6.25 -5.40
N ILE A 103 3.30 -5.42 -5.62
CA ILE A 103 3.64 -4.28 -4.74
C ILE A 103 2.57 -3.18 -4.84
N ILE A 104 2.03 -2.95 -6.04
CA ILE A 104 1.07 -1.88 -6.31
C ILE A 104 -0.35 -2.43 -6.43
N LEU A 105 -0.54 -3.46 -7.28
CA LEU A 105 -1.86 -3.87 -7.74
C LEU A 105 -2.73 -4.46 -6.63
N ASP A 106 -2.15 -5.16 -5.65
CA ASP A 106 -2.94 -5.76 -4.57
C ASP A 106 -3.79 -4.73 -3.82
N SER A 107 -3.16 -3.71 -3.26
CA SER A 107 -3.86 -2.66 -2.51
C SER A 107 -4.60 -1.68 -3.42
N ALA A 108 -4.11 -1.47 -4.65
CA ALA A 108 -4.73 -0.56 -5.62
C ALA A 108 -6.06 -1.12 -6.13
N PHE A 109 -6.11 -2.40 -6.52
CA PHE A 109 -7.36 -3.04 -6.94
C PHE A 109 -8.34 -3.17 -5.79
N LEU A 110 -7.89 -3.52 -4.59
CA LEU A 110 -8.77 -3.46 -3.42
C LEU A 110 -9.39 -2.07 -3.25
N SER A 111 -8.59 -1.01 -3.36
CA SER A 111 -9.08 0.37 -3.17
C SER A 111 -10.15 0.78 -4.18
N ILE A 112 -10.00 0.45 -5.48
CA ILE A 112 -11.03 0.78 -6.48
C ILE A 112 -12.30 -0.06 -6.30
N LEU A 113 -12.17 -1.33 -5.92
CA LEU A 113 -13.31 -2.19 -5.64
C LEU A 113 -14.10 -1.76 -4.39
N LEU A 114 -13.40 -1.27 -3.35
CA LEU A 114 -14.05 -0.68 -2.18
C LEU A 114 -14.84 0.58 -2.55
N ILE A 115 -14.27 1.46 -3.40
CA ILE A 115 -14.99 2.65 -3.91
C ILE A 115 -16.28 2.24 -4.63
N ASP A 116 -16.23 1.23 -5.52
CA ASP A 116 -17.39 0.77 -6.28
C ASP A 116 -18.47 0.15 -5.39
N ASN A 117 -18.11 -0.35 -4.23
CA ASN A 117 -19.03 -0.87 -3.24
C ASN A 117 -19.43 0.17 -2.16
N GLY A 118 -19.17 1.47 -2.41
CA GLY A 118 -19.58 2.56 -1.52
C GLY A 118 -18.75 2.70 -0.24
N MET A 119 -17.62 1.99 -0.16
CA MET A 119 -16.68 2.06 0.97
C MET A 119 -15.56 3.08 0.72
N THR A 120 -14.87 3.51 1.79
CA THR A 120 -13.62 4.26 1.66
C THR A 120 -12.46 3.34 1.27
N THR A 121 -11.43 3.91 0.66
CA THR A 121 -10.18 3.19 0.36
C THR A 121 -9.43 2.81 1.63
N VAL A 122 -8.41 1.97 1.47
CA VAL A 122 -7.55 1.56 2.59
C VAL A 122 -6.38 2.53 2.84
N GLU A 123 -5.93 2.63 4.08
CA GLU A 123 -4.58 3.04 4.38
C GLU A 123 -3.63 1.83 4.21
N ILE A 124 -2.54 2.02 3.48
CA ILE A 124 -1.70 0.94 2.96
C ILE A 124 -0.41 0.82 3.76
N ALA A 125 -0.14 -0.35 4.35
CA ALA A 125 1.15 -0.63 4.98
C ALA A 125 2.26 -0.79 3.91
N ILE A 126 3.23 0.13 3.87
CA ILE A 126 4.34 0.10 2.90
C ILE A 126 5.70 0.08 3.60
N GLY A 127 6.61 -0.81 3.16
CA GLY A 127 7.98 -0.85 3.68
C GLY A 127 8.82 0.33 3.23
N ASP A 128 9.60 0.93 4.15
CA ASP A 128 10.48 2.05 3.85
C ASP A 128 11.64 1.70 2.90
N ASN A 129 11.95 0.42 2.73
CA ASN A 129 12.90 -0.06 1.73
C ASN A 129 12.49 0.24 0.27
N LEU A 130 11.21 0.56 0.03
CA LEU A 130 10.69 0.97 -1.28
C LEU A 130 10.81 2.49 -1.50
N LEU A 131 11.12 3.25 -0.48
CA LEU A 131 11.09 4.72 -0.47
C LEU A 131 12.48 5.32 -0.75
N ILE A 132 13.12 4.82 -1.81
CA ILE A 132 14.52 5.17 -2.16
C ILE A 132 14.70 6.62 -2.62
N TYR A 133 13.63 7.30 -3.02
CA TYR A 133 13.66 8.72 -3.40
C TYR A 133 12.71 9.55 -2.52
N PRO A 134 13.08 10.81 -2.17
CA PRO A 134 12.25 11.67 -1.33
C PRO A 134 10.83 11.90 -1.87
N TRP A 135 10.67 12.03 -3.19
CA TRP A 135 9.35 12.20 -3.80
C TRP A 135 8.47 10.96 -3.68
N ILE A 136 9.05 9.74 -3.71
CA ILE A 136 8.29 8.50 -3.48
C ILE A 136 7.72 8.49 -2.06
N HIS A 137 8.55 8.84 -1.06
CA HIS A 137 8.11 8.93 0.33
C HIS A 137 6.93 9.89 0.50
N LYS A 138 6.96 11.05 -0.18
CA LYS A 138 5.84 11.99 -0.17
C LYS A 138 4.61 11.43 -0.88
N LEU A 139 4.79 10.90 -2.10
CA LEU A 139 3.69 10.40 -2.93
C LEU A 139 2.91 9.27 -2.25
N VAL A 140 3.60 8.28 -1.65
CA VAL A 140 2.91 7.17 -0.99
C VAL A 140 2.10 7.64 0.22
N ARG A 141 2.60 8.61 0.99
CA ARG A 141 1.87 9.17 2.12
C ARG A 141 0.68 10.04 1.69
N VAL A 142 0.79 10.74 0.56
CA VAL A 142 -0.37 11.38 -0.10
C VAL A 142 -1.39 10.31 -0.51
N ASN A 143 -0.92 9.15 -0.99
CA ASN A 143 -1.77 8.02 -1.39
C ASN A 143 -2.20 7.13 -0.22
N LYS A 144 -2.38 7.69 0.97
CA LYS A 144 -2.86 7.00 2.19
C LYS A 144 -1.96 5.84 2.65
N SER A 145 -0.64 5.87 2.37
CA SER A 145 0.24 4.82 2.92
C SER A 145 0.81 5.22 4.28
N PHE A 146 0.88 4.24 5.19
CA PHE A 146 1.65 4.35 6.43
C PHE A 146 2.92 3.49 6.36
N ILE A 147 3.99 3.98 6.98
CA ILE A 147 5.35 3.47 6.76
C ILE A 147 5.69 2.37 7.73
N VAL A 148 6.13 1.23 7.22
CA VAL A 148 6.66 0.08 7.96
C VAL A 148 8.18 0.13 7.93
N LYS A 149 8.82 0.43 9.07
CA LYS A 149 10.27 0.51 9.19
C LYS A 149 10.92 -0.86 9.00
N ARG A 150 11.98 -0.91 8.20
CA ARG A 150 12.76 -2.13 7.86
C ARG A 150 14.23 -1.96 8.25
N GLY A 151 15.02 -3.03 8.11
CA GLY A 151 16.47 -2.96 8.33
C GLY A 151 16.91 -2.68 9.78
N LEU A 152 16.01 -2.83 10.76
CA LEU A 152 16.21 -2.48 12.16
C LEU A 152 16.83 -3.62 12.96
N ASN A 153 17.59 -3.30 14.02
CA ASN A 153 18.01 -4.28 15.01
C ASN A 153 16.81 -4.77 15.87
N MET A 154 17.00 -5.76 16.70
CA MET A 154 15.91 -6.42 17.45
C MET A 154 15.12 -5.43 18.34
N ARG A 155 15.81 -4.56 19.07
CA ARG A 155 15.18 -3.56 19.94
C ARG A 155 14.36 -2.56 19.14
N GLN A 156 14.96 -2.01 18.10
CA GLN A 156 14.29 -1.07 17.18
C GLN A 156 13.08 -1.70 16.46
N LYS A 157 13.18 -3.01 16.08
CA LYS A 157 12.04 -3.74 15.51
C LYS A 157 10.87 -3.80 16.48
N LEU A 158 11.14 -4.07 17.76
CA LEU A 158 10.09 -4.13 18.79
C LEU A 158 9.43 -2.77 18.98
N GLU A 159 10.21 -1.69 19.09
CA GLU A 159 9.74 -0.32 19.25
C GLU A 159 8.90 0.11 18.01
N ALA A 160 9.39 -0.14 16.79
CA ALA A 160 8.69 0.16 15.56
C ALA A 160 7.40 -0.67 15.39
N SER A 161 7.41 -1.94 15.80
CA SER A 161 6.22 -2.80 15.78
C SER A 161 5.15 -2.30 16.75
N ALA A 162 5.56 -1.89 17.97
CA ALA A 162 4.65 -1.31 18.94
C ALA A 162 4.05 0.03 18.46
N LEU A 163 4.86 0.89 17.85
CA LEU A 163 4.40 2.14 17.25
C LEU A 163 3.39 1.88 16.14
N MET A 164 3.68 0.95 15.24
CA MET A 164 2.79 0.57 14.14
C MET A 164 1.47 -0.02 14.66
N ALA A 165 1.52 -0.89 15.67
CA ALA A 165 0.31 -1.43 16.30
C ALA A 165 -0.56 -0.31 16.89
N ARG A 166 0.01 0.63 17.64
CA ARG A 166 -0.72 1.78 18.17
C ARG A 166 -1.32 2.64 17.07
N TYR A 167 -0.57 2.85 15.98
CA TYR A 167 -1.09 3.57 14.82
C TYR A 167 -2.28 2.86 14.17
N MET A 168 -2.21 1.55 13.96
CA MET A 168 -3.32 0.77 13.38
C MET A 168 -4.58 0.85 14.25
N HIS A 169 -4.45 0.69 15.55
CA HIS A 169 -5.58 0.85 16.49
C HIS A 169 -6.15 2.28 16.45
N PHE A 170 -5.30 3.30 16.42
CA PHE A 170 -5.72 4.69 16.28
C PHE A 170 -6.45 4.93 14.95
N ALA A 171 -5.93 4.41 13.85
CA ALA A 171 -6.55 4.55 12.54
C ALA A 171 -7.94 3.87 12.47
N MET A 172 -8.10 2.73 13.12
CA MET A 172 -9.36 2.01 13.20
C MET A 172 -10.38 2.69 14.13
N LYS A 173 -9.95 3.08 15.34
CA LYS A 173 -10.87 3.54 16.41
C LYS A 173 -11.20 5.03 16.32
N GLU A 174 -10.22 5.86 15.95
CA GLU A 174 -10.34 7.32 16.00
C GLU A 174 -10.49 7.94 14.59
N LYS A 175 -9.73 7.45 13.61
CA LYS A 175 -9.81 7.95 12.23
C LYS A 175 -10.94 7.28 11.44
N HIS A 176 -11.39 6.11 11.86
CA HIS A 176 -12.38 5.28 11.17
C HIS A 176 -11.96 4.95 9.71
N GLU A 177 -10.68 4.63 9.54
CA GLU A 177 -10.12 4.28 8.23
C GLU A 177 -10.07 2.76 8.03
N ASN A 178 -10.26 2.31 6.78
CA ASN A 178 -9.90 0.96 6.39
C ASN A 178 -8.37 0.81 6.32
N LEU A 179 -7.86 -0.35 6.69
CA LEU A 179 -6.43 -0.67 6.61
C LEU A 179 -6.18 -1.85 5.68
N TRP A 180 -5.04 -1.85 5.01
CA TRP A 180 -4.52 -3.02 4.30
C TRP A 180 -3.09 -3.33 4.73
N ILE A 181 -2.86 -4.60 5.06
CA ILE A 181 -1.54 -5.12 5.37
C ILE A 181 -1.38 -6.52 4.78
N ALA A 182 -0.20 -6.80 4.22
CA ALA A 182 0.15 -8.15 3.80
C ALA A 182 0.34 -9.07 5.02
N HIS A 183 -0.11 -10.32 4.93
CA HIS A 183 -0.01 -11.30 6.00
C HIS A 183 1.41 -11.82 6.24
N ARG A 184 2.37 -11.39 5.42
CA ARG A 184 3.78 -11.76 5.49
C ARG A 184 4.70 -10.62 5.01
N GLN A 185 5.98 -10.77 5.33
CA GLN A 185 6.99 -9.85 4.81
C GLN A 185 7.33 -10.19 3.36
N GLY A 186 7.11 -9.23 2.45
CA GLY A 186 7.41 -9.35 1.03
C GLY A 186 6.44 -10.27 0.27
N ARG A 187 6.52 -10.22 -1.05
CA ARG A 187 5.69 -11.00 -1.96
C ARG A 187 6.06 -12.48 -1.93
N ALA A 188 5.06 -13.36 -2.04
CA ALA A 188 5.29 -14.78 -2.27
C ALA A 188 5.87 -15.00 -3.69
N LYS A 189 6.97 -15.74 -3.79
CA LYS A 189 7.69 -16.03 -5.04
C LYS A 189 7.65 -17.51 -5.42
N ASP A 190 7.45 -18.36 -4.42
CA ASP A 190 7.49 -19.82 -4.50
C ASP A 190 6.13 -20.48 -4.24
N SER A 191 5.05 -19.72 -4.32
CA SER A 191 3.67 -20.14 -3.97
C SER A 191 3.48 -20.53 -2.48
N ASN A 192 4.50 -20.44 -1.64
CA ASN A 192 4.41 -20.67 -0.20
C ASN A 192 3.98 -19.38 0.50
N ASP A 193 2.70 -19.09 0.45
CA ASP A 193 2.13 -17.82 0.92
C ASP A 193 1.42 -18.01 2.29
N ARG A 194 2.20 -18.37 3.30
CA ARG A 194 1.71 -18.59 4.66
C ARG A 194 1.72 -17.32 5.47
N THR A 195 0.68 -17.14 6.30
CA THR A 195 0.62 -16.07 7.29
C THR A 195 1.79 -16.17 8.26
N GLN A 196 2.49 -15.07 8.47
CA GLN A 196 3.55 -14.99 9.46
C GLN A 196 2.95 -14.58 10.83
N ASP A 197 3.12 -15.43 11.84
CA ASP A 197 2.67 -15.15 13.22
C ASP A 197 3.15 -13.79 13.74
N SER A 198 4.32 -13.34 13.29
CA SER A 198 4.88 -12.04 13.68
C SER A 198 4.01 -10.86 13.28
N VAL A 199 3.22 -10.97 12.20
CA VAL A 199 2.27 -9.93 11.78
C VAL A 199 1.13 -9.84 12.78
N LEU A 200 0.51 -10.95 13.14
CA LEU A 200 -0.58 -10.99 14.12
C LEU A 200 -0.09 -10.58 15.53
N LYS A 201 1.10 -11.06 15.92
CA LYS A 201 1.72 -10.67 17.19
C LYS A 201 1.99 -9.16 17.24
N MET A 202 2.47 -8.57 16.16
CA MET A 202 2.67 -7.12 16.06
C MET A 202 1.33 -6.37 16.21
N MET A 203 0.29 -6.78 15.50
CA MET A 203 -1.04 -6.12 15.57
C MET A 203 -1.62 -6.17 16.99
N ALA A 204 -1.37 -7.24 17.75
CA ALA A 204 -1.79 -7.39 19.14
C ALA A 204 -0.90 -6.66 20.17
N MET A 205 0.12 -5.89 19.75
CA MET A 205 0.98 -5.12 20.67
C MET A 205 0.31 -3.86 21.22
N ALA A 206 -0.84 -3.46 20.67
CA ALA A 206 -1.67 -2.35 21.15
C ALA A 206 -3.10 -2.82 21.35
N GLY A 207 -3.95 -1.92 21.86
CA GLY A 207 -5.35 -2.23 22.21
C GLY A 207 -5.52 -2.64 23.66
N GLU A 208 -6.77 -2.90 24.04
CA GLU A 208 -7.14 -3.24 25.42
C GLU A 208 -7.45 -4.74 25.56
N GLY A 209 -7.31 -5.26 26.77
CA GLY A 209 -7.63 -6.64 27.11
C GLY A 209 -6.59 -7.66 26.66
N ASP A 210 -7.03 -8.88 26.40
CA ASP A 210 -6.16 -9.98 25.96
C ASP A 210 -5.83 -9.89 24.44
N VAL A 211 -5.01 -10.80 23.94
CA VAL A 211 -4.60 -10.81 22.52
C VAL A 211 -5.81 -10.91 21.58
N THR A 212 -6.80 -11.69 21.93
CA THR A 212 -8.00 -11.88 21.09
C THR A 212 -8.85 -10.61 21.06
N GLU A 213 -9.02 -9.95 22.18
CA GLU A 213 -9.76 -8.69 22.29
C GLU A 213 -9.08 -7.59 21.48
N ARG A 214 -7.76 -7.44 21.59
CA ARG A 214 -6.96 -6.48 20.81
C ARG A 214 -7.08 -6.72 19.30
N LEU A 215 -7.04 -7.97 18.85
CA LEU A 215 -7.23 -8.29 17.44
C LEU A 215 -8.66 -8.03 16.97
N LYS A 216 -9.68 -8.26 17.81
CA LYS A 216 -11.08 -7.91 17.50
C LYS A 216 -11.29 -6.41 17.30
N GLU A 217 -10.58 -5.56 18.05
CA GLU A 217 -10.66 -4.10 17.86
C GLU A 217 -10.27 -3.65 16.45
N LEU A 218 -9.44 -4.43 15.76
CA LEU A 218 -9.00 -4.13 14.39
C LEU A 218 -9.96 -4.60 13.30
N ASN A 219 -11.09 -5.23 13.63
CA ASN A 219 -12.06 -5.75 12.64
C ASN A 219 -11.37 -6.48 11.47
N ILE A 220 -10.53 -7.47 11.80
CA ILE A 220 -9.68 -8.15 10.82
C ILE A 220 -10.55 -8.96 9.85
N VAL A 221 -10.30 -8.74 8.55
CA VAL A 221 -10.91 -9.50 7.46
C VAL A 221 -9.78 -10.15 6.64
N PRO A 222 -9.70 -11.49 6.64
CA PRO A 222 -8.83 -12.20 5.70
C PRO A 222 -9.29 -11.95 4.27
N LEU A 223 -8.37 -11.51 3.42
CA LEU A 223 -8.60 -11.25 2.00
C LEU A 223 -7.72 -12.17 1.17
N ALA A 224 -8.31 -12.94 0.26
CA ALA A 224 -7.57 -13.71 -0.75
C ALA A 224 -7.52 -12.92 -2.06
N ILE A 225 -6.32 -12.71 -2.58
CA ILE A 225 -6.08 -12.07 -3.88
C ILE A 225 -5.57 -13.12 -4.84
N SER A 226 -6.23 -13.24 -5.99
CA SER A 226 -5.88 -14.19 -7.04
C SER A 226 -5.76 -13.48 -8.38
N TYR A 227 -4.71 -13.78 -9.12
CA TYR A 227 -4.50 -13.34 -10.49
C TYR A 227 -4.49 -14.58 -11.39
N GLU A 228 -5.09 -14.49 -12.58
CA GLU A 228 -4.95 -15.56 -13.59
C GLU A 228 -3.49 -15.68 -14.02
N TYR A 229 -2.87 -14.53 -14.30
CA TYR A 229 -1.42 -14.43 -14.52
C TYR A 229 -0.81 -13.55 -13.44
N ASP A 230 0.10 -14.13 -12.66
CA ASP A 230 0.75 -13.41 -11.55
C ASP A 230 1.60 -12.25 -12.08
N PRO A 231 1.38 -11.01 -11.61
CA PRO A 231 2.21 -9.89 -11.99
C PRO A 231 3.69 -10.16 -11.68
N CYS A 232 4.58 -9.93 -12.64
CA CYS A 232 6.02 -10.15 -12.49
C CYS A 232 6.43 -11.61 -12.18
N ASP A 233 5.68 -12.61 -12.61
CA ASP A 233 5.97 -14.02 -12.37
C ASP A 233 7.40 -14.41 -12.82
N PHE A 234 7.81 -14.01 -14.01
CA PHE A 234 9.16 -14.28 -14.55
C PHE A 234 10.28 -13.60 -13.74
N LEU A 235 10.05 -12.38 -13.21
CA LEU A 235 11.01 -11.69 -12.34
C LEU A 235 11.15 -12.38 -10.99
N LYS A 236 10.03 -12.89 -10.45
CA LYS A 236 10.02 -13.70 -9.23
C LYS A 236 10.79 -15.01 -9.44
N ALA A 237 10.53 -15.69 -10.55
CA ALA A 237 11.23 -16.91 -10.92
C ALA A 237 12.75 -16.67 -11.10
N LYS A 238 13.13 -15.57 -11.79
CA LYS A 238 14.51 -15.15 -11.95
C LYS A 238 15.21 -14.90 -10.62
N GLU A 239 14.55 -14.17 -9.69
CA GLU A 239 15.12 -13.93 -8.36
C GLU A 239 15.32 -15.22 -7.57
N LEU A 240 14.37 -16.17 -7.63
CA LEU A 240 14.52 -17.49 -7.01
C LEU A 240 15.67 -18.29 -7.61
N GLN A 241 15.80 -18.26 -8.94
CA GLN A 241 16.91 -18.92 -9.65
C GLN A 241 18.26 -18.32 -9.23
N GLN A 242 18.39 -17.00 -9.20
CA GLN A 242 19.62 -16.32 -8.78
C GLN A 242 20.01 -16.69 -7.34
N LYS A 243 19.04 -16.74 -6.42
CA LYS A 243 19.27 -17.17 -5.03
C LYS A 243 19.64 -18.65 -4.90
N ARG A 244 19.15 -19.51 -5.79
CA ARG A 244 19.50 -20.92 -5.84
C ARG A 244 20.93 -21.13 -6.36
N ASP A 245 21.31 -20.36 -7.39
CA ASP A 245 22.56 -20.53 -8.12
C ASP A 245 23.74 -19.80 -7.44
N ASP A 246 23.44 -18.76 -6.63
CA ASP A 246 24.42 -17.98 -5.84
C ASP A 246 23.88 -17.71 -4.43
N GLU A 247 24.45 -18.38 -3.44
CA GLU A 247 24.08 -18.21 -2.01
C GLU A 247 24.36 -16.80 -1.45
N HIS A 248 25.24 -16.04 -2.12
CA HIS A 248 25.59 -14.66 -1.76
C HIS A 248 24.77 -13.63 -2.53
N PHE A 249 23.85 -14.05 -3.39
CA PHE A 249 23.01 -13.14 -4.15
C PHE A 249 22.23 -12.20 -3.24
N GLN A 250 22.40 -10.90 -3.47
CA GLN A 250 21.65 -9.85 -2.81
C GLN A 250 20.89 -9.03 -3.84
N LYS A 251 19.62 -8.83 -3.56
CA LYS A 251 18.74 -7.98 -4.36
C LYS A 251 19.17 -6.53 -4.25
N SER A 252 19.22 -5.81 -5.36
CA SER A 252 19.46 -4.37 -5.33
C SER A 252 18.18 -3.59 -4.90
N PRO A 253 18.32 -2.38 -4.34
CA PRO A 253 17.17 -1.54 -4.03
C PRO A 253 16.32 -1.19 -5.26
N GLU A 254 16.96 -1.06 -6.43
CA GLU A 254 16.31 -0.73 -7.71
C GLU A 254 15.46 -1.89 -8.24
N ASP A 255 15.77 -3.14 -7.87
CA ASP A 255 15.00 -4.31 -8.33
C ASP A 255 13.52 -4.25 -7.96
N ASP A 256 13.19 -3.71 -6.78
CA ASP A 256 11.79 -3.52 -6.39
C ASP A 256 11.10 -2.45 -7.23
N LEU A 257 11.80 -1.37 -7.58
CA LEU A 257 11.28 -0.33 -8.46
C LEU A 257 11.03 -0.88 -9.88
N ILE A 258 11.99 -1.66 -10.43
CA ILE A 258 11.84 -2.33 -11.72
C ILE A 258 10.64 -3.29 -11.68
N ASN A 259 10.49 -4.06 -10.61
CA ASN A 259 9.34 -4.97 -10.43
C ASN A 259 8.02 -4.21 -10.38
N MET A 260 7.96 -3.07 -9.67
CA MET A 260 6.76 -2.22 -9.62
C MET A 260 6.37 -1.71 -11.01
N GLN A 261 7.34 -1.18 -11.76
CA GLN A 261 7.11 -0.68 -13.13
C GLN A 261 6.68 -1.81 -14.06
N THR A 262 7.37 -2.94 -14.02
CA THR A 262 7.08 -4.10 -14.87
C THR A 262 5.71 -4.70 -14.54
N GLY A 263 5.35 -4.81 -13.26
CA GLY A 263 4.04 -5.27 -12.82
C GLY A 263 2.92 -4.37 -13.33
N LEU A 264 3.12 -3.05 -13.24
CA LEU A 264 2.11 -2.08 -13.67
C LEU A 264 1.95 -2.02 -15.19
N TYR A 265 3.08 -1.97 -15.94
CA TYR A 265 3.03 -1.80 -17.41
C TYR A 265 2.92 -3.10 -18.19
N GLY A 266 3.45 -4.18 -17.64
CA GLY A 266 3.44 -5.50 -18.25
C GLY A 266 2.25 -6.38 -17.83
N TYR A 267 1.37 -5.87 -16.98
CA TYR A 267 0.21 -6.61 -16.49
C TYR A 267 -0.70 -7.06 -17.65
N LYS A 268 -0.98 -8.36 -17.65
CA LYS A 268 -1.86 -9.04 -18.60
C LYS A 268 -2.63 -10.13 -17.85
N GLY A 269 -3.44 -9.72 -16.91
CA GLY A 269 -4.15 -10.63 -16.02
C GLY A 269 -5.59 -10.91 -16.40
#